data_b4f2fa391dee2687beaddcc6353705a0
#
_entry.id   b4f2fa391dee2687beaddcc6353705a0
#
_cell.length_a   1.000
_cell.length_b   1.000
_cell.length_c   1.000
_cell.angle_alpha   90.00
_cell.angle_beta   90.00
_cell.angle_gamma   90.00
#
_symmetry.space_group_name_H-M   'P 1'
#
loop_
_entity.id
_entity.type
_entity.pdbx_description
1 polymer ?
#
loop_
_entity_poly.entity_id
_entity_poly.type
_entity_poly.pdbx_seq_one_letter_code
_entity_poly.pdbx_strand_id
1 'polypeptide(L)'
;LNKFFSNLSISNQRLYAPNLYGGTYWRGNLTMISNSFNAMGIRLNGNINEVNDYFEPRVWGENFIRPVWTSSRAWVSTNYQKPFAMDLGLGYTNVQRDNWWEFDYDFELRFRISNQLFLIHEWEQNYNFDEEGYAVNFGNPVDDFDGILFGRRDRITTTQSLKIEYTATNRMGLTFQLRH
;
A
#
# COMPACT_ATOMS: atom_id res chain seq x y z
N LEU A 1 -5.25 -27.38 -8.37
CA LEU A 1 -5.18 -26.52 -7.18
C LEU A 1 -4.46 -27.27 -6.08
N ASN A 2 -3.37 -26.69 -5.54
CA ASN A 2 -2.59 -27.28 -4.47
C ASN A 2 -3.09 -26.82 -3.10
N LYS A 3 -3.29 -25.51 -2.94
CA LYS A 3 -3.73 -24.90 -1.69
C LYS A 3 -4.69 -23.73 -1.95
N PHE A 4 -5.63 -23.57 -1.04
CA PHE A 4 -6.54 -22.44 -1.01
C PHE A 4 -6.58 -21.88 0.41
N PHE A 5 -6.48 -20.55 0.53
CA PHE A 5 -6.54 -19.84 1.79
C PHE A 5 -7.58 -18.73 1.69
N SER A 6 -8.35 -18.56 2.74
CA SER A 6 -9.25 -17.42 2.93
C SER A 6 -9.08 -16.86 4.33
N ASN A 7 -9.16 -15.56 4.43
CA ASN A 7 -9.13 -14.86 5.71
C ASN A 7 -10.09 -13.68 5.66
N LEU A 8 -10.80 -13.46 6.75
CA LEU A 8 -11.61 -12.27 7.00
C LEU A 8 -11.27 -11.73 8.38
N SER A 9 -11.00 -10.45 8.48
CA SER A 9 -10.69 -9.77 9.74
C SER A 9 -11.42 -8.44 9.84
N ILE A 10 -11.77 -8.08 11.07
CA ILE A 10 -12.31 -6.76 11.45
C ILE A 10 -11.42 -6.26 12.58
N SER A 11 -11.00 -5.01 12.51
CA SER A 11 -10.16 -4.36 13.51
C SER A 11 -10.73 -3.00 13.89
N ASN A 12 -10.59 -2.64 15.16
CA ASN A 12 -10.94 -1.33 15.68
C ASN A 12 -9.66 -0.64 16.17
N GLN A 13 -9.47 0.61 15.75
CA GLN A 13 -8.34 1.43 16.16
C GLN A 13 -8.79 2.53 17.11
N ARG A 14 -8.00 2.75 18.15
CA ARG A 14 -8.22 3.82 19.13
C ARG A 14 -6.88 4.42 19.54
N LEU A 15 -6.85 5.71 19.83
CA LEU A 15 -5.72 6.30 20.53
C LEU A 15 -5.69 5.79 21.96
N TYR A 16 -4.48 5.62 22.52
CA TYR A 16 -4.33 5.18 23.91
C TYR A 16 -4.62 6.30 24.91
N ALA A 17 -4.08 7.48 24.65
CA ALA A 17 -4.26 8.65 25.49
C ALA A 17 -4.35 9.95 24.67
N PRO A 18 -5.48 10.65 24.71
CA PRO A 18 -6.77 10.25 25.29
C PRO A 18 -7.39 9.07 24.53
N ASN A 19 -8.24 8.28 25.18
CA ASN A 19 -8.89 7.12 24.55
C ASN A 19 -9.96 7.58 23.56
N LEU A 20 -9.53 7.86 22.32
CA LEU A 20 -10.39 8.35 21.24
C LEU A 20 -10.56 7.28 20.15
N TYR A 21 -11.73 7.22 19.56
CA TYR A 21 -12.04 6.35 18.45
C TYR A 21 -11.29 6.84 17.19
N GLY A 22 -10.51 5.97 16.57
CA GLY A 22 -9.82 6.21 15.30
C GLY A 22 -10.62 5.71 14.11
N GLY A 23 -10.96 4.41 14.10
CA GLY A 23 -11.68 3.81 12.98
C GLY A 23 -11.94 2.32 13.15
N THR A 24 -12.85 1.79 12.33
CA THR A 24 -13.10 0.35 12.23
C THR A 24 -12.87 -0.09 10.79
N TYR A 25 -12.01 -1.09 10.62
CA TYR A 25 -11.54 -1.57 9.33
C TYR A 25 -11.89 -3.05 9.14
N TRP A 26 -12.13 -3.42 7.90
CA TRP A 26 -12.30 -4.80 7.50
C TRP A 26 -11.30 -5.19 6.41
N ARG A 27 -10.93 -6.46 6.35
CA ARG A 27 -10.06 -7.02 5.32
C ARG A 27 -10.46 -8.46 5.01
N GLY A 28 -10.66 -8.75 3.73
CA GLY A 28 -10.82 -10.09 3.21
C GLY A 28 -9.68 -10.45 2.26
N ASN A 29 -9.18 -11.67 2.32
CA ASN A 29 -8.17 -12.18 1.40
C ASN A 29 -8.57 -13.56 0.90
N LEU A 30 -8.35 -13.81 -0.40
CA LEU A 30 -8.39 -15.12 -1.02
C LEU A 30 -7.06 -15.34 -1.71
N THR A 31 -6.44 -16.50 -1.47
CA THR A 31 -5.18 -16.90 -2.11
C THR A 31 -5.28 -18.32 -2.60
N MET A 32 -4.88 -18.55 -3.83
CA MET A 32 -4.81 -19.86 -4.48
C MET A 32 -3.38 -20.15 -4.91
N ILE A 33 -2.93 -21.40 -4.68
CA ILE A 33 -1.64 -21.89 -5.16
C ILE A 33 -1.90 -23.10 -6.06
N SER A 34 -1.37 -23.05 -7.28
CA SER A 34 -1.47 -24.13 -8.25
C SER A 34 -0.46 -25.26 -7.97
N ASN A 35 -0.64 -26.42 -8.59
CA ASN A 35 0.31 -27.52 -8.51
C ASN A 35 1.67 -27.18 -9.14
N SER A 36 1.71 -26.19 -10.05
CA SER A 36 2.94 -25.67 -10.66
C SER A 36 3.62 -24.58 -9.82
N PHE A 37 3.19 -24.38 -8.57
CA PHE A 37 3.71 -23.38 -7.63
C PHE A 37 3.54 -21.93 -8.09
N ASN A 38 2.57 -21.64 -8.95
CA ASN A 38 2.12 -20.27 -9.17
C ASN A 38 1.07 -19.92 -8.12
N ALA A 39 1.12 -18.70 -7.61
CA ALA A 39 0.14 -18.18 -6.66
C ALA A 39 -0.64 -17.02 -7.27
N MET A 40 -1.88 -16.86 -6.86
CA MET A 40 -2.70 -15.70 -7.20
C MET A 40 -3.66 -15.39 -6.06
N GLY A 41 -4.07 -14.15 -5.96
CA GLY A 41 -4.99 -13.76 -4.90
C GLY A 41 -5.73 -12.48 -5.18
N ILE A 42 -6.78 -12.29 -4.38
CA ILE A 42 -7.56 -11.07 -4.33
C ILE A 42 -7.62 -10.61 -2.87
N ARG A 43 -7.44 -9.33 -2.64
CA ARG A 43 -7.64 -8.66 -1.36
C ARG A 43 -8.68 -7.59 -1.52
N LEU A 44 -9.62 -7.56 -0.57
CA LEU A 44 -10.60 -6.50 -0.41
C LEU A 44 -10.44 -5.93 1.00
N ASN A 45 -10.41 -4.64 1.14
CA ASN A 45 -10.32 -3.98 2.44
C ASN A 45 -10.94 -2.58 2.40
N GLY A 46 -11.26 -2.07 3.57
CA GLY A 46 -11.85 -0.74 3.71
C GLY A 46 -12.15 -0.41 5.17
N ASN A 47 -12.72 0.75 5.39
CA ASN A 47 -13.33 1.12 6.67
C ASN A 47 -14.85 0.93 6.60
N ILE A 48 -15.46 0.68 7.76
CA ILE A 48 -16.93 0.48 7.86
C ILE A 48 -17.65 1.83 7.91
N ASN A 49 -17.02 2.81 8.55
CA ASN A 49 -17.51 4.17 8.76
C ASN A 49 -16.35 5.15 8.65
N GLU A 50 -16.62 6.43 8.65
CA GLU A 50 -15.62 7.48 8.67
C GLU A 50 -14.58 7.26 9.76
N VAL A 51 -13.35 7.70 9.51
CA VAL A 51 -12.18 7.51 10.36
C VAL A 51 -11.68 8.85 10.86
N ASN A 52 -11.46 8.96 12.16
CA ASN A 52 -10.83 10.14 12.74
C ASN A 52 -9.31 10.01 12.68
N ASP A 53 -8.68 10.80 11.82
CA ASP A 53 -7.24 10.91 11.72
C ASP A 53 -6.75 12.10 12.55
N TYR A 54 -6.14 11.81 13.68
CA TYR A 54 -5.62 12.82 14.62
C TYR A 54 -4.19 13.29 14.27
N PHE A 55 -3.60 12.73 13.22
CA PHE A 55 -2.23 13.08 12.78
C PHE A 55 -2.22 14.00 11.58
N GLU A 56 -3.19 13.86 10.67
CA GLU A 56 -3.25 14.67 9.45
C GLU A 56 -3.32 16.18 9.71
N PRO A 57 -4.08 16.68 10.72
CA PRO A 57 -4.13 18.10 11.02
C PRO A 57 -2.82 18.71 11.49
N ARG A 58 -1.88 17.91 12.01
CA ARG A 58 -0.60 18.32 12.61
C ARG A 58 -0.73 19.29 13.77
N VAL A 59 -1.91 19.34 14.39
CA VAL A 59 -2.27 20.14 15.54
C VAL A 59 -2.85 19.24 16.62
N TRP A 60 -2.35 19.38 17.83
CA TRP A 60 -2.82 18.58 18.95
C TRP A 60 -4.28 18.87 19.28
N GLY A 61 -5.08 17.81 19.39
CA GLY A 61 -6.51 17.91 19.72
C GLY A 61 -7.44 17.99 18.52
N GLU A 62 -6.92 18.30 17.33
CA GLU A 62 -7.69 18.35 16.10
C GLU A 62 -7.71 16.99 15.39
N ASN A 63 -8.75 16.75 14.58
CA ASN A 63 -8.83 15.55 13.75
C ASN A 63 -9.33 15.88 12.34
N PHE A 64 -8.86 15.11 11.38
CA PHE A 64 -9.37 15.08 10.02
C PHE A 64 -10.31 13.89 9.86
N ILE A 65 -11.52 14.12 9.37
CA ILE A 65 -12.49 13.04 9.12
C ILE A 65 -12.22 12.46 7.73
N ARG A 66 -11.55 11.30 7.71
CA ARG A 66 -11.38 10.53 6.47
C ARG A 66 -12.67 9.86 6.08
N PRO A 67 -13.10 9.97 4.83
CA PRO A 67 -14.33 9.34 4.34
C PRO A 67 -14.21 7.81 4.32
N VAL A 68 -15.35 7.17 4.10
CA VAL A 68 -15.38 5.72 3.85
C VAL A 68 -14.67 5.43 2.53
N TRP A 69 -13.86 4.38 2.52
CA TRP A 69 -13.17 3.92 1.33
C TRP A 69 -13.23 2.39 1.21
N THR A 70 -13.11 1.91 0.00
CA THR A 70 -12.98 0.48 -0.30
C THR A 70 -11.88 0.28 -1.32
N SER A 71 -10.98 -0.63 -1.01
CA SER A 71 -9.86 -0.99 -1.88
C SER A 71 -9.98 -2.44 -2.31
N SER A 72 -9.67 -2.70 -3.56
CA SER A 72 -9.53 -4.02 -4.16
C SER A 72 -8.14 -4.16 -4.76
N ARG A 73 -7.49 -5.32 -4.54
CA ARG A 73 -6.20 -5.63 -5.14
C ARG A 73 -6.19 -7.07 -5.62
N ALA A 74 -5.79 -7.27 -6.87
CA ALA A 74 -5.51 -8.58 -7.44
C ALA A 74 -4.00 -8.72 -7.68
N TRP A 75 -3.48 -9.94 -7.52
CA TRP A 75 -2.07 -10.20 -7.75
C TRP A 75 -1.85 -11.62 -8.27
N VAL A 76 -0.75 -11.80 -8.98
CA VAL A 76 -0.24 -13.09 -9.42
C VAL A 76 1.27 -13.17 -9.19
N SER A 77 1.73 -14.33 -8.76
CA SER A 77 3.14 -14.66 -8.54
C SER A 77 3.47 -15.96 -9.22
N THR A 78 4.50 -15.98 -10.04
CA THR A 78 4.93 -17.18 -10.75
C THR A 78 5.93 -18.00 -9.93
N ASN A 79 6.20 -19.23 -10.34
CA ASN A 79 7.06 -20.15 -9.62
C ASN A 79 8.53 -19.65 -9.59
N TYR A 80 9.02 -19.28 -8.41
CA TYR A 80 10.37 -18.79 -8.16
C TYR A 80 11.49 -19.83 -8.30
N GLN A 81 11.16 -21.10 -8.49
CA GLN A 81 12.15 -22.14 -8.79
C GLN A 81 12.63 -22.09 -10.24
N LYS A 82 11.90 -21.36 -11.11
CA LYS A 82 12.26 -21.18 -12.52
C LYS A 82 13.36 -20.13 -12.68
N PRO A 83 14.12 -20.20 -13.79
CA PRO A 83 15.12 -19.18 -14.11
C PRO A 83 14.56 -17.77 -14.26
N PHE A 84 13.29 -17.67 -14.68
CA PHE A 84 12.52 -16.44 -14.73
C PHE A 84 11.25 -16.58 -13.90
N ALA A 85 11.04 -15.63 -13.03
CA ALA A 85 9.80 -15.48 -12.27
C ALA A 85 9.34 -14.03 -12.29
N MET A 86 8.03 -13.83 -12.09
CA MET A 86 7.40 -12.52 -12.17
C MET A 86 6.26 -12.45 -11.15
N ASP A 87 6.17 -11.31 -10.48
CA ASP A 87 5.00 -10.90 -9.70
C ASP A 87 4.34 -9.72 -10.38
N LEU A 88 3.02 -9.68 -10.35
CA LEU A 88 2.19 -8.58 -10.83
C LEU A 88 1.13 -8.27 -9.80
N GLY A 89 0.88 -7.00 -9.55
CA GLY A 89 -0.19 -6.51 -8.72
C GLY A 89 -0.95 -5.36 -9.38
N LEU A 90 -2.27 -5.32 -9.17
CA LEU A 90 -3.16 -4.25 -9.59
C LEU A 90 -4.07 -3.91 -8.43
N GLY A 91 -4.14 -2.64 -8.07
CA GLY A 91 -4.98 -2.11 -7.00
C GLY A 91 -5.87 -0.97 -7.47
N TYR A 92 -7.05 -0.89 -6.89
CA TYR A 92 -7.97 0.22 -7.07
C TYR A 92 -8.65 0.54 -5.74
N THR A 93 -8.65 1.80 -5.37
CA THR A 93 -9.33 2.33 -4.18
C THR A 93 -10.33 3.39 -4.60
N ASN A 94 -11.57 3.21 -4.17
CA ASN A 94 -12.61 4.21 -4.27
C ASN A 94 -12.84 4.83 -2.89
N VAL A 95 -12.84 6.14 -2.82
CA VAL A 95 -13.12 6.91 -1.61
C VAL A 95 -14.50 7.55 -1.78
N GLN A 96 -15.37 7.45 -0.77
CA GLN A 96 -16.73 8.01 -0.79
C GLN A 96 -16.70 9.53 -0.56
N ARG A 97 -15.93 10.23 -1.38
CA ARG A 97 -15.83 11.69 -1.45
C ARG A 97 -15.54 12.09 -2.89
N ASP A 98 -16.04 13.23 -3.32
CA ASP A 98 -16.04 13.73 -4.68
C ASP A 98 -14.73 13.46 -5.44
N ASN A 99 -14.80 12.63 -6.47
CA ASN A 99 -13.71 12.29 -7.39
C ASN A 99 -12.41 11.73 -6.78
N TRP A 100 -12.35 11.43 -5.48
CA TRP A 100 -11.16 10.84 -4.88
C TRP A 100 -11.10 9.34 -5.17
N TRP A 101 -10.09 8.94 -5.92
CA TRP A 101 -9.80 7.54 -6.19
C TRP A 101 -8.30 7.30 -6.37
N GLU A 102 -7.88 6.06 -6.18
CA GLU A 102 -6.49 5.65 -6.32
C GLU A 102 -6.40 4.42 -7.22
N PHE A 103 -5.35 4.38 -8.04
CA PHE A 103 -5.00 3.23 -8.85
C PHE A 103 -3.51 2.95 -8.69
N ASP A 104 -3.18 1.69 -8.43
CA ASP A 104 -1.80 1.26 -8.31
C ASP A 104 -1.55 0.00 -9.14
N TYR A 105 -0.34 -0.10 -9.68
CA TYR A 105 0.18 -1.34 -10.21
C TYR A 105 1.65 -1.49 -9.87
N ASP A 106 2.06 -2.74 -9.68
CA ASP A 106 3.43 -3.11 -9.44
C ASP A 106 3.80 -4.37 -10.21
N PHE A 107 5.05 -4.47 -10.54
CA PHE A 107 5.63 -5.73 -11.00
C PHE A 107 7.05 -5.92 -10.45
N GLU A 108 7.39 -7.17 -10.17
CA GLU A 108 8.73 -7.63 -9.89
C GLU A 108 9.14 -8.64 -10.95
N LEU A 109 10.30 -8.44 -11.57
CA LEU A 109 10.93 -9.38 -12.49
C LEU A 109 12.15 -9.96 -11.82
N ARG A 110 12.21 -11.28 -11.72
CA ARG A 110 13.29 -12.02 -11.08
C ARG A 110 13.98 -12.92 -12.09
N PHE A 111 15.28 -12.68 -12.31
CA PHE A 111 16.10 -13.46 -13.19
C PHE A 111 17.16 -14.22 -12.38
N ARG A 112 17.12 -15.54 -12.44
CA ARG A 112 18.18 -16.41 -11.93
C ARG A 112 19.22 -16.60 -13.02
N ILE A 113 20.30 -15.83 -12.98
CA ILE A 113 21.40 -15.90 -13.96
C ILE A 113 22.22 -17.18 -13.72
N SER A 114 22.40 -17.53 -12.44
CA SER A 114 23.05 -18.78 -12.01
C SER A 114 22.49 -19.22 -10.65
N ASN A 115 22.98 -20.32 -10.09
CA ASN A 115 22.63 -20.73 -8.72
C ASN A 115 23.16 -19.75 -7.65
N GLN A 116 24.04 -18.85 -8.02
CA GLN A 116 24.68 -17.89 -7.13
C GLN A 116 24.29 -16.44 -7.42
N LEU A 117 23.75 -16.14 -8.61
CA LEU A 117 23.49 -14.78 -9.05
C LEU A 117 22.04 -14.58 -9.45
N PHE A 118 21.38 -13.64 -8.79
CA PHE A 118 20.02 -13.20 -9.07
C PHE A 118 20.01 -11.71 -9.39
N LEU A 119 19.19 -11.36 -10.37
CA LEU A 119 18.84 -9.98 -10.70
C LEU A 119 17.33 -9.82 -10.46
N ILE A 120 16.96 -8.79 -9.71
CA ILE A 120 15.56 -8.49 -9.37
C ILE A 120 15.32 -7.03 -9.73
N HIS A 121 14.27 -6.79 -10.52
CA HIS A 121 13.82 -5.45 -10.85
C HIS A 121 12.37 -5.29 -10.40
N GLU A 122 12.13 -4.27 -9.57
CA GLU A 122 10.83 -3.89 -9.05
C GLU A 122 10.41 -2.56 -9.64
N TRP A 123 9.16 -2.44 -9.98
CA TRP A 123 8.50 -1.21 -10.40
C TRP A 123 7.17 -1.09 -9.67
N GLU A 124 6.93 0.05 -9.09
CA GLU A 124 5.68 0.41 -8.44
C GLU A 124 5.22 1.77 -8.96
N GLN A 125 3.95 1.85 -9.36
CA GLN A 125 3.31 3.06 -9.80
C GLN A 125 2.02 3.27 -9.03
N ASN A 126 1.87 4.44 -8.45
CA ASN A 126 0.67 4.83 -7.71
C ASN A 126 0.13 6.15 -8.23
N TYR A 127 -1.16 6.19 -8.50
CA TYR A 127 -1.92 7.35 -8.92
C TYR A 127 -2.97 7.65 -7.86
N ASN A 128 -2.93 8.85 -7.27
CA ASN A 128 -3.95 9.38 -6.37
C ASN A 128 -4.57 10.61 -7.02
N PHE A 129 -5.88 10.61 -7.19
CA PHE A 129 -6.63 11.71 -7.76
C PHE A 129 -7.53 12.34 -6.72
N ASP A 130 -7.56 13.68 -6.68
CA ASP A 130 -8.30 14.48 -5.71
C ASP A 130 -8.04 14.09 -4.24
N GLU A 131 -6.82 13.64 -3.92
CA GLU A 131 -6.42 13.29 -2.55
C GLU A 131 -6.54 14.52 -1.65
N GLU A 132 -7.32 14.41 -0.58
CA GLU A 132 -7.40 15.46 0.44
C GLU A 132 -6.31 15.27 1.49
N GLY A 133 -5.65 16.34 1.86
CA GLY A 133 -4.61 16.32 2.88
C GLY A 133 -4.31 17.71 3.41
N TYR A 134 -3.56 17.76 4.51
CA TYR A 134 -3.13 19.00 5.13
C TYR A 134 -2.39 19.91 4.15
N ALA A 135 -2.81 21.17 4.08
CA ALA A 135 -2.16 22.19 3.28
C ALA A 135 -1.44 23.22 4.19
N VAL A 136 -2.16 23.90 5.06
CA VAL A 136 -1.60 24.94 5.93
C VAL A 136 -2.43 25.09 7.21
N ASN A 137 -1.78 25.51 8.29
CA ASN A 137 -2.41 25.97 9.51
C ASN A 137 -2.22 27.50 9.64
N PHE A 138 -3.31 28.22 9.70
CA PHE A 138 -3.32 29.67 9.95
C PHE A 138 -3.36 29.94 11.46
N GLY A 139 -2.38 29.47 12.20
CA GLY A 139 -2.30 29.49 13.66
C GLY A 139 -2.14 30.86 14.32
N ASN A 140 -2.63 31.96 13.70
CA ASN A 140 -2.77 33.25 14.34
C ASN A 140 -3.91 34.03 13.65
N PRO A 141 -4.95 34.47 14.37
CA PRO A 141 -6.09 35.15 13.80
C PRO A 141 -5.70 36.60 13.45
N VAL A 142 -5.13 36.81 12.26
CA VAL A 142 -4.99 38.18 11.73
C VAL A 142 -6.22 38.58 10.92
N ASP A 143 -6.97 37.60 10.41
CA ASP A 143 -8.20 37.82 9.64
C ASP A 143 -9.20 36.73 9.99
N ASP A 144 -10.12 36.92 10.89
CA ASP A 144 -11.35 36.14 11.20
C ASP A 144 -11.41 34.63 10.83
N PHE A 145 -10.32 34.03 10.34
CA PHE A 145 -10.17 32.65 9.97
C PHE A 145 -9.11 31.97 10.83
N ASP A 146 -9.57 31.30 11.88
CA ASP A 146 -8.76 30.45 12.73
C ASP A 146 -9.06 28.99 12.31
N GLY A 147 -8.09 28.36 11.65
CA GLY A 147 -8.34 27.00 11.22
C GLY A 147 -7.22 26.33 10.42
N ILE A 148 -7.42 25.04 10.18
CA ILE A 148 -6.56 24.21 9.37
C ILE A 148 -7.18 24.09 7.98
N LEU A 149 -6.43 24.45 6.95
CA LEU A 149 -6.84 24.26 5.57
C LEU A 149 -6.36 22.90 5.06
N PHE A 150 -7.31 22.12 4.53
CA PHE A 150 -7.02 20.92 3.77
C PHE A 150 -7.17 21.24 2.28
N GLY A 151 -6.21 20.78 1.50
CA GLY A 151 -6.19 20.96 0.05
C GLY A 151 -6.44 19.65 -0.68
N ARG A 152 -6.77 19.74 -1.97
CA ARG A 152 -6.84 18.57 -2.88
C ARG A 152 -5.65 18.59 -3.82
N ARG A 153 -5.15 17.42 -4.15
CA ARG A 153 -4.02 17.26 -5.07
C ARG A 153 -4.12 15.96 -5.85
N ASP A 154 -3.60 15.99 -7.06
CA ASP A 154 -3.23 14.78 -7.79
C ASP A 154 -1.78 14.44 -7.48
N ARG A 155 -1.52 13.16 -7.20
CA ARG A 155 -0.18 12.70 -6.90
C ARG A 155 0.12 11.43 -7.69
N ILE A 156 1.25 11.47 -8.42
CA ILE A 156 1.80 10.31 -9.11
C ILE A 156 3.11 9.96 -8.43
N THR A 157 3.23 8.72 -7.96
CA THR A 157 4.45 8.23 -7.34
C THR A 157 4.96 7.03 -8.13
N THR A 158 6.22 7.10 -8.57
CA THR A 158 6.91 6.00 -9.23
C THR A 158 8.07 5.58 -8.35
N THR A 159 8.16 4.29 -8.05
CA THR A 159 9.29 3.70 -7.34
C THR A 159 9.91 2.61 -8.20
N GLN A 160 11.23 2.66 -8.36
CA GLN A 160 11.99 1.63 -9.05
C GLN A 160 13.08 1.10 -8.13
N SER A 161 13.29 -0.20 -8.16
CA SER A 161 14.37 -0.86 -7.42
C SER A 161 15.06 -1.88 -8.32
N LEU A 162 16.39 -1.84 -8.33
CA LEU A 162 17.23 -2.85 -8.96
C LEU A 162 18.09 -3.50 -7.87
N LYS A 163 17.97 -4.81 -7.73
CA LYS A 163 18.68 -5.57 -6.72
C LYS A 163 19.49 -6.68 -7.38
N ILE A 164 20.74 -6.81 -6.99
CA ILE A 164 21.66 -7.86 -7.42
C ILE A 164 22.05 -8.64 -6.17
N GLU A 165 21.76 -9.93 -6.16
CA GLU A 165 22.12 -10.83 -5.08
C GLU A 165 23.16 -11.84 -5.58
N TYR A 166 24.33 -11.88 -4.95
CA TYR A 166 25.39 -12.82 -5.25
C TYR A 166 25.77 -13.63 -4.01
N THR A 167 25.67 -14.94 -4.10
CA THR A 167 26.06 -15.88 -3.05
C THR A 167 27.39 -16.54 -3.42
N ALA A 168 28.50 -16.02 -2.89
CA ALA A 168 29.83 -16.53 -3.17
C ALA A 168 30.07 -17.93 -2.58
N THR A 169 29.58 -18.16 -1.35
CA THR A 169 29.66 -19.44 -0.64
C THR A 169 28.43 -19.60 0.26
N ASN A 170 28.26 -20.78 0.89
CA ASN A 170 27.17 -21.02 1.87
C ASN A 170 27.24 -20.11 3.11
N ARG A 171 28.31 -19.33 3.27
CA ARG A 171 28.53 -18.45 4.42
C ARG A 171 28.75 -16.98 4.04
N MET A 172 28.81 -16.67 2.74
CA MET A 172 29.13 -15.34 2.27
C MET A 172 28.24 -14.96 1.07
N GLY A 173 27.48 -13.88 1.22
CA GLY A 173 26.67 -13.27 0.17
C GLY A 173 26.91 -11.77 0.10
N LEU A 174 26.67 -11.20 -1.06
CA LEU A 174 26.68 -9.78 -1.35
C LEU A 174 25.35 -9.39 -1.96
N THR A 175 24.75 -8.32 -1.44
CA THR A 175 23.56 -7.71 -2.01
C THR A 175 23.84 -6.26 -2.33
N PHE A 176 23.59 -5.89 -3.57
CA PHE A 176 23.60 -4.49 -4.01
C PHE A 176 22.17 -4.10 -4.39
N GLN A 177 21.70 -2.96 -3.89
CA GLN A 177 20.38 -2.43 -4.20
C GLN A 177 20.46 -0.94 -4.53
N LEU A 178 19.87 -0.57 -5.66
CA LEU A 178 19.61 0.80 -6.08
C LEU A 178 18.09 1.04 -6.07
N ARG A 179 17.66 2.13 -5.45
CA ARG A 179 16.26 2.55 -5.45
C ARG A 179 16.14 4.01 -5.87
N HIS A 180 15.18 4.28 -6.72
CA HIS A 180 14.83 5.63 -7.19
C HIS A 180 13.34 5.87 -6.94
#